data_30ec69f71d06ce2fa64ad6f650a2adda
#
_entry.id   30ec69f71d06ce2fa64ad6f650a2adda
#
_cell.length_a   1.000
_cell.length_b   1.000
_cell.length_c   1.000
_cell.angle_alpha   90.00
_cell.angle_beta   90.00
_cell.angle_gamma   90.00
#
_symmetry.space_group_name_H-M   'P 1'
#
loop_
_entity.id
_entity.type
_entity.pdbx_description
1 polymer ?
#
loop_
_entity_poly.entity_id
_entity_poly.type
_entity_poly.pdbx_seq_one_letter_code
_entity_poly.pdbx_strand_id
1 'polypeptide(L)'
;MRRITGAIALGAWLCAGLVFPAHAQPAAKVDGNFIRQNAAKTPDWPSYGLDYAETRFSKLDQINAGNVKDLGLAWSYNLESTRGVEATPLVVDGIMYVTASWSVVHAIDVRTGQKIWSYDPKVDRSKGFKGCCDVVNRGVALYQGKVFVGAYDGRLIALDAATGQPVWEKDTIVDRSKSYTITGAPRVFKGKVVIGNGGAEYGVRGYITAYDAATGERKWRWFTVPGDPSKPFEDASMAKAAKTWDPAAKYWESGGGGTAWDTLAFDPELNLMYVGTGNGSPWARSKRSPKGGDNLYLASIVALDPDTGKYVWHYQETPGDNWDYTSTQPMILADLKIGGKARKVILHAPKNGFFFVIDRTNGKFISACLLYTSPSPRDGLLSRMPSSA
;
A
#
# COMPACT_ATOMS: atom_id res chain seq x y z
N MET A 1 -77.11 49.49 -3.18
CA MET A 1 -75.62 49.69 -3.18
C MET A 1 -75.03 49.14 -1.90
N ARG A 2 -74.38 47.95 -1.92
CA ARG A 2 -73.68 47.38 -0.79
C ARG A 2 -72.20 47.17 -1.24
N ARG A 3 -71.33 47.86 -0.58
CA ARG A 3 -69.85 47.66 -0.76
C ARG A 3 -69.42 46.45 0.02
N ILE A 4 -68.72 45.51 -0.65
CA ILE A 4 -68.05 44.37 -0.05
C ILE A 4 -66.56 44.72 0.03
N THR A 5 -66.04 44.86 1.23
CA THR A 5 -64.62 45.02 1.50
C THR A 5 -64.01 43.62 1.72
N GLY A 6 -63.21 43.15 0.78
CA GLY A 6 -62.48 41.92 0.92
C GLY A 6 -61.13 42.17 1.65
N ALA A 7 -60.90 41.47 2.74
CA ALA A 7 -59.61 41.45 3.43
C ALA A 7 -58.70 40.36 2.81
N ILE A 8 -57.53 40.78 2.33
CA ILE A 8 -56.47 39.89 1.85
C ILE A 8 -55.62 39.48 3.05
N ALA A 9 -55.66 38.21 3.46
CA ALA A 9 -54.77 37.67 4.46
C ALA A 9 -53.47 37.23 3.78
N LEU A 10 -52.34 37.93 4.05
CA LEU A 10 -50.99 37.46 3.69
C LEU A 10 -50.61 36.32 4.64
N GLY A 11 -50.57 35.10 4.13
CA GLY A 11 -49.98 33.96 4.82
C GLY A 11 -48.46 34.03 4.74
N ALA A 12 -47.78 34.30 5.86
CA ALA A 12 -46.34 34.18 5.97
C ALA A 12 -45.95 32.70 6.07
N TRP A 13 -45.35 32.15 5.04
CA TRP A 13 -44.74 30.84 5.07
C TRP A 13 -43.44 30.94 5.84
N LEU A 14 -43.39 30.45 7.08
CA LEU A 14 -42.17 30.17 7.82
C LEU A 14 -41.52 28.93 7.19
N CYS A 15 -40.49 29.15 6.37
CA CYS A 15 -39.52 28.09 6.02
C CYS A 15 -38.74 27.71 7.27
N ALA A 16 -39.21 26.72 8.03
CA ALA A 16 -38.42 26.06 9.03
C ALA A 16 -37.27 25.31 8.29
N GLY A 17 -36.10 25.92 8.21
CA GLY A 17 -34.89 25.30 7.73
C GLY A 17 -34.58 24.13 8.66
N LEU A 18 -34.73 22.91 8.15
CA LEU A 18 -34.21 21.71 8.81
C LEU A 18 -32.67 21.86 8.94
N VAL A 19 -32.24 22.32 10.11
CA VAL A 19 -30.82 22.26 10.50
C VAL A 19 -30.51 20.79 10.74
N PHE A 20 -30.02 20.11 9.70
CA PHE A 20 -29.40 18.81 9.89
C PHE A 20 -28.18 19.03 10.78
N PRO A 21 -28.00 18.24 11.87
CA PRO A 21 -26.76 18.30 12.62
C PRO A 21 -25.62 18.05 11.65
N ALA A 22 -24.61 18.93 11.65
CA ALA A 22 -23.42 18.74 10.87
C ALA A 22 -22.77 17.45 11.36
N HIS A 23 -23.00 16.34 10.65
CA HIS A 23 -22.29 15.10 10.91
C HIS A 23 -20.82 15.41 10.65
N ALA A 24 -19.99 15.16 11.65
CA ALA A 24 -18.54 15.29 11.49
C ALA A 24 -18.13 14.49 10.23
N GLN A 25 -17.31 15.10 9.37
CA GLN A 25 -16.86 14.45 8.14
C GLN A 25 -16.20 13.11 8.47
N PRO A 26 -16.64 11.98 7.89
CA PRO A 26 -16.08 10.67 8.15
C PRO A 26 -14.56 10.65 7.97
N ALA A 27 -13.85 9.95 8.85
CA ALA A 27 -12.39 9.86 8.87
C ALA A 27 -11.63 11.21 8.94
N ALA A 28 -12.31 12.33 9.27
CA ALA A 28 -11.66 13.65 9.40
C ALA A 28 -10.56 13.68 10.49
N LYS A 29 -10.77 12.89 11.55
CA LYS A 29 -9.82 12.75 12.66
C LYS A 29 -8.56 11.92 12.32
N VAL A 30 -8.58 11.18 11.21
CA VAL A 30 -7.47 10.28 10.85
C VAL A 30 -6.25 11.09 10.44
N ASP A 31 -5.26 11.11 11.30
CA ASP A 31 -3.93 11.67 11.07
C ASP A 31 -2.88 10.80 11.79
N GLY A 32 -1.62 11.23 11.79
CA GLY A 32 -0.55 10.49 12.44
C GLY A 32 -0.71 10.37 13.96
N ASN A 33 -1.34 11.35 14.62
CA ASN A 33 -1.61 11.28 16.05
C ASN A 33 -2.72 10.29 16.35
N PHE A 34 -3.79 10.32 15.56
CA PHE A 34 -4.89 9.37 15.68
C PHE A 34 -4.41 7.93 15.49
N ILE A 35 -3.63 7.64 14.46
CA ILE A 35 -3.10 6.28 14.19
C ILE A 35 -2.27 5.79 15.39
N ARG A 36 -1.40 6.63 15.96
CA ARG A 36 -0.60 6.27 17.15
C ARG A 36 -1.45 6.03 18.39
N GLN A 37 -2.45 6.89 18.64
CA GLN A 37 -3.34 6.76 19.81
C GLN A 37 -4.25 5.53 19.67
N ASN A 38 -4.77 5.27 18.47
CA ASN A 38 -5.59 4.11 18.16
C ASN A 38 -4.86 2.79 18.44
N ALA A 39 -3.55 2.72 18.20
CA ALA A 39 -2.73 1.52 18.44
C ALA A 39 -2.74 1.05 19.91
N ALA A 40 -3.10 1.91 20.86
CA ALA A 40 -3.18 1.55 22.28
C ALA A 40 -4.36 0.60 22.61
N LYS A 41 -5.51 0.78 21.95
CA LYS A 41 -6.76 0.03 22.21
C LYS A 41 -7.37 -0.61 20.96
N THR A 42 -6.99 -0.16 19.78
CA THR A 42 -7.41 -0.65 18.44
C THR A 42 -8.94 -0.68 18.21
N PRO A 43 -9.71 0.34 18.63
CA PRO A 43 -11.15 0.37 18.38
C PRO A 43 -11.49 0.55 16.90
N ASP A 44 -10.60 1.18 16.13
CA ASP A 44 -10.70 1.37 14.68
C ASP A 44 -9.54 0.66 13.96
N TRP A 45 -9.63 0.51 12.64
CA TRP A 45 -8.56 0.01 11.75
C TRP A 45 -8.21 1.10 10.72
N PRO A 46 -7.46 2.16 11.12
CA PRO A 46 -7.31 3.37 10.33
C PRO A 46 -6.22 3.33 9.25
N SER A 47 -5.34 2.33 9.28
CA SER A 47 -4.26 2.16 8.31
C SER A 47 -4.09 0.70 7.91
N TYR A 48 -3.41 0.46 6.81
CA TYR A 48 -3.29 -0.87 6.19
C TYR A 48 -2.85 -1.97 7.16
N GLY A 49 -1.81 -1.71 7.95
CA GLY A 49 -1.32 -2.63 8.99
C GLY A 49 -1.87 -2.36 10.39
N LEU A 50 -2.97 -1.63 10.52
CA LEU A 50 -3.60 -1.15 11.76
C LEU A 50 -2.88 0.06 12.37
N ASP A 51 -1.56 0.01 12.47
CA ASP A 51 -0.69 1.05 13.02
C ASP A 51 0.56 1.26 12.13
N TYR A 52 1.43 2.17 12.50
CA TYR A 52 2.68 2.44 11.78
C TYR A 52 3.73 1.32 11.90
N ALA A 53 3.61 0.47 12.92
CA ALA A 53 4.47 -0.70 13.07
C ALA A 53 4.00 -1.89 12.22
N GLU A 54 2.87 -1.74 11.51
CA GLU A 54 2.26 -2.76 10.64
C GLU A 54 1.97 -4.07 11.40
N THR A 55 1.54 -3.94 12.68
CA THR A 55 1.39 -5.09 13.59
C THR A 55 0.25 -6.03 13.19
N ARG A 56 -0.80 -5.51 12.51
CA ARG A 56 -2.01 -6.26 12.13
C ARG A 56 -2.66 -6.99 13.32
N PHE A 57 -2.46 -6.47 14.51
CA PHE A 57 -2.91 -7.10 15.76
C PHE A 57 -3.93 -6.22 16.48
N SER A 58 -5.19 -6.65 16.48
CA SER A 58 -6.25 -6.03 17.27
C SER A 58 -6.13 -6.40 18.75
N LYS A 59 -6.31 -5.42 19.63
CA LYS A 59 -6.38 -5.60 21.09
C LYS A 59 -7.82 -5.76 21.59
N LEU A 60 -8.80 -5.82 20.69
CA LEU A 60 -10.18 -6.13 21.03
C LEU A 60 -10.27 -7.58 21.52
N ASP A 61 -11.01 -7.81 22.58
CA ASP A 61 -11.13 -9.10 23.29
C ASP A 61 -12.57 -9.60 23.42
N GLN A 62 -13.54 -8.88 22.86
CA GLN A 62 -14.95 -9.26 22.86
C GLN A 62 -15.16 -10.63 22.16
N ILE A 63 -14.35 -10.93 21.13
CA ILE A 63 -14.30 -12.24 20.49
C ILE A 63 -13.02 -12.94 20.98
N ASN A 64 -13.18 -14.11 21.58
CA ASN A 64 -12.07 -14.86 22.18
C ASN A 64 -12.33 -16.37 22.07
N ALA A 65 -11.39 -17.19 22.55
CA ALA A 65 -11.49 -18.66 22.45
C ALA A 65 -12.74 -19.25 23.13
N GLY A 66 -13.34 -18.55 24.09
CA GLY A 66 -14.55 -19.01 24.79
C GLY A 66 -15.83 -18.84 23.99
N ASN A 67 -15.91 -17.83 23.12
CA ASN A 67 -17.14 -17.46 22.41
C ASN A 67 -17.03 -17.47 20.89
N VAL A 68 -15.83 -17.66 20.32
CA VAL A 68 -15.64 -17.66 18.84
C VAL A 68 -16.50 -18.73 18.13
N LYS A 69 -16.84 -19.84 18.80
CA LYS A 69 -17.73 -20.89 18.29
C LYS A 69 -19.19 -20.45 18.11
N ASP A 70 -19.59 -19.36 18.77
CA ASP A 70 -20.96 -18.84 18.77
C ASP A 70 -21.13 -17.71 17.73
N LEU A 71 -20.08 -17.39 16.96
CA LEU A 71 -20.17 -16.38 15.90
C LEU A 71 -21.10 -16.83 14.77
N GLY A 72 -21.97 -15.90 14.34
CA GLY A 72 -22.82 -16.05 13.17
C GLY A 72 -22.59 -14.96 12.15
N LEU A 73 -23.05 -15.16 10.92
CA LEU A 73 -23.01 -14.16 9.86
C LEU A 73 -24.01 -13.04 10.18
N ALA A 74 -23.55 -11.81 10.41
CA ALA A 74 -24.39 -10.66 10.65
C ALA A 74 -24.93 -10.05 9.34
N TRP A 75 -24.07 -9.93 8.34
CA TRP A 75 -24.41 -9.43 7.00
C TRP A 75 -23.35 -9.83 5.98
N SER A 76 -23.67 -9.68 4.71
CA SER A 76 -22.72 -9.83 3.60
C SER A 76 -22.92 -8.70 2.59
N TYR A 77 -21.86 -8.30 1.90
CA TYR A 77 -21.90 -7.30 0.85
C TYR A 77 -21.23 -7.84 -0.42
N ASN A 78 -21.94 -7.75 -1.55
CA ASN A 78 -21.40 -8.16 -2.85
C ASN A 78 -20.59 -7.01 -3.46
N LEU A 79 -19.29 -7.22 -3.67
CA LEU A 79 -18.39 -6.25 -4.31
C LEU A 79 -18.57 -6.17 -5.84
N GLU A 80 -19.53 -6.89 -6.40
CA GLU A 80 -19.86 -6.90 -7.83
C GLU A 80 -18.66 -7.24 -8.73
N SER A 81 -17.75 -8.10 -8.22
CA SER A 81 -16.57 -8.56 -8.94
C SER A 81 -16.54 -10.08 -9.05
N THR A 82 -16.17 -10.57 -10.23
CA THR A 82 -15.84 -11.98 -10.50
C THR A 82 -14.34 -12.23 -10.58
N ARG A 83 -13.52 -11.20 -10.30
CA ARG A 83 -12.05 -11.22 -10.32
C ARG A 83 -11.51 -11.25 -8.90
N GLY A 84 -10.19 -11.49 -8.75
CA GLY A 84 -9.53 -11.55 -7.45
C GLY A 84 -9.74 -10.29 -6.59
N VAL A 85 -9.99 -10.48 -5.29
CA VAL A 85 -10.12 -9.42 -4.29
C VAL A 85 -9.08 -9.67 -3.21
N GLU A 86 -8.16 -8.71 -3.01
CA GLU A 86 -7.02 -8.83 -2.08
C GLU A 86 -6.96 -7.68 -1.06
N ALA A 87 -8.03 -6.89 -0.97
CA ALA A 87 -8.02 -5.68 -0.15
C ALA A 87 -7.99 -5.95 1.35
N THR A 88 -7.20 -5.18 2.08
CA THR A 88 -7.37 -4.99 3.51
C THR A 88 -8.40 -3.89 3.75
N PRO A 89 -9.57 -4.18 4.33
CA PRO A 89 -10.56 -3.16 4.67
C PRO A 89 -10.04 -2.23 5.77
N LEU A 90 -10.29 -0.93 5.65
CA LEU A 90 -10.08 0.04 6.72
C LEU A 90 -11.42 0.38 7.36
N VAL A 91 -11.45 0.49 8.69
CA VAL A 91 -12.68 0.80 9.44
C VAL A 91 -12.42 1.96 10.38
N VAL A 92 -13.17 3.05 10.21
CA VAL A 92 -13.12 4.22 11.07
C VAL A 92 -14.53 4.80 11.21
N ASP A 93 -14.93 5.19 12.42
CA ASP A 93 -16.23 5.81 12.69
C ASP A 93 -17.43 4.95 12.23
N GLY A 94 -17.28 3.61 12.26
CA GLY A 94 -18.34 2.70 11.82
C GLY A 94 -18.51 2.59 10.30
N ILE A 95 -17.58 3.15 9.53
CA ILE A 95 -17.55 3.04 8.06
C ILE A 95 -16.36 2.18 7.64
N MET A 96 -16.64 1.16 6.82
CA MET A 96 -15.63 0.33 6.17
C MET A 96 -15.33 0.89 4.77
N TYR A 97 -14.05 1.09 4.48
CA TYR A 97 -13.56 1.43 3.15
C TYR A 97 -12.78 0.24 2.59
N VAL A 98 -13.22 -0.29 1.46
CA VAL A 98 -12.64 -1.48 0.84
C VAL A 98 -12.59 -1.33 -0.66
N THR A 99 -11.57 -1.94 -1.30
CA THR A 99 -11.48 -1.97 -2.76
C THR A 99 -11.88 -3.34 -3.31
N ALA A 100 -12.53 -3.31 -4.47
CA ALA A 100 -12.71 -4.47 -5.34
C ALA A 100 -11.67 -4.45 -6.48
N SER A 101 -11.73 -5.46 -7.35
CA SER A 101 -10.95 -5.49 -8.60
C SER A 101 -11.17 -4.20 -9.41
N TRP A 102 -10.22 -3.87 -10.27
CA TRP A 102 -10.23 -2.65 -11.07
C TRP A 102 -10.17 -1.36 -10.23
N SER A 103 -9.75 -1.49 -8.97
CA SER A 103 -9.62 -0.38 -8.01
C SER A 103 -10.95 0.34 -7.71
N VAL A 104 -12.08 -0.36 -7.83
CA VAL A 104 -13.37 0.17 -7.41
C VAL A 104 -13.39 0.28 -5.90
N VAL A 105 -13.75 1.45 -5.36
CA VAL A 105 -13.79 1.73 -3.92
C VAL A 105 -15.24 1.68 -3.43
N HIS A 106 -15.47 1.05 -2.28
CA HIS A 106 -16.75 1.02 -1.60
C HIS A 106 -16.61 1.56 -0.18
N ALA A 107 -17.59 2.37 0.25
CA ALA A 107 -17.82 2.72 1.65
C ALA A 107 -19.11 2.05 2.12
N ILE A 108 -19.02 1.32 3.24
CA ILE A 108 -20.05 0.44 3.75
C ILE A 108 -20.29 0.75 5.23
N ASP A 109 -21.53 0.89 5.66
CA ASP A 109 -21.87 0.97 7.09
C ASP A 109 -21.64 -0.40 7.74
N VAL A 110 -20.72 -0.51 8.71
CA VAL A 110 -20.35 -1.78 9.31
C VAL A 110 -21.44 -2.41 10.17
N ARG A 111 -22.45 -1.64 10.62
CA ARG A 111 -23.55 -2.15 11.44
C ARG A 111 -24.63 -2.83 10.60
N THR A 112 -24.82 -2.36 9.37
CA THR A 112 -25.91 -2.81 8.49
C THR A 112 -25.44 -3.57 7.26
N GLY A 113 -24.16 -3.44 6.88
CA GLY A 113 -23.61 -3.95 5.63
C GLY A 113 -24.11 -3.18 4.39
N GLN A 114 -24.78 -2.04 4.58
CA GLN A 114 -25.31 -1.27 3.45
C GLN A 114 -24.25 -0.34 2.84
N LYS A 115 -24.29 -0.23 1.52
CA LYS A 115 -23.45 0.68 0.77
C LYS A 115 -23.83 2.14 1.08
N ILE A 116 -22.83 2.93 1.49
CA ILE A 116 -22.95 4.39 1.62
C ILE A 116 -22.70 5.02 0.25
N TRP A 117 -21.53 4.71 -0.34
CA TRP A 117 -21.19 5.12 -1.70
C TRP A 117 -20.23 4.11 -2.36
N SER A 118 -20.07 4.22 -3.67
CA SER A 118 -19.01 3.53 -4.40
C SER A 118 -18.44 4.45 -5.49
N TYR A 119 -17.15 4.27 -5.79
CA TYR A 119 -16.43 4.99 -6.82
C TYR A 119 -15.72 4.01 -7.75
N ASP A 120 -16.02 4.06 -9.05
CA ASP A 120 -15.31 3.33 -10.10
C ASP A 120 -14.38 4.30 -10.83
N PRO A 121 -13.04 4.11 -10.78
CA PRO A 121 -12.07 4.97 -11.47
C PRO A 121 -12.13 4.84 -13.00
N LYS A 122 -13.02 4.00 -13.56
CA LYS A 122 -13.18 3.80 -15.01
C LYS A 122 -11.89 3.40 -15.70
N VAL A 123 -11.15 2.48 -15.08
CA VAL A 123 -9.98 1.86 -15.71
C VAL A 123 -10.40 1.16 -16.99
N ASP A 124 -9.63 1.33 -18.07
CA ASP A 124 -9.85 0.63 -19.34
C ASP A 124 -9.72 -0.89 -19.14
N ARG A 125 -10.87 -1.58 -19.15
CA ARG A 125 -10.98 -3.03 -18.91
C ARG A 125 -10.19 -3.86 -19.95
N SER A 126 -9.95 -3.33 -21.15
CA SER A 126 -9.15 -3.99 -22.18
C SER A 126 -7.66 -4.07 -21.82
N LYS A 127 -7.19 -3.32 -20.82
CA LYS A 127 -5.78 -3.26 -20.39
C LYS A 127 -5.45 -4.20 -19.23
N GLY A 128 -6.34 -5.11 -18.83
CA GLY A 128 -6.11 -6.06 -17.74
C GLY A 128 -4.84 -6.90 -17.88
N PHE A 129 -4.39 -7.14 -19.13
CA PHE A 129 -3.17 -7.89 -19.42
C PHE A 129 -1.86 -7.17 -19.02
N LYS A 130 -1.91 -5.89 -18.62
CA LYS A 130 -0.71 -5.13 -18.20
C LYS A 130 -0.19 -5.49 -16.82
N GLY A 131 -0.89 -6.31 -16.06
CA GLY A 131 -0.46 -6.81 -14.75
C GLY A 131 -0.37 -8.33 -14.74
N CYS A 132 0.57 -8.88 -13.98
CA CYS A 132 0.84 -10.32 -13.92
C CYS A 132 -0.27 -11.11 -13.23
N CYS A 133 -0.89 -10.52 -12.21
CA CYS A 133 -1.56 -11.27 -11.14
C CYS A 133 -2.98 -10.78 -10.95
N ASP A 134 -3.72 -10.63 -12.06
CA ASP A 134 -5.06 -10.07 -12.13
C ASP A 134 -5.12 -8.55 -11.85
N VAL A 135 -6.31 -8.00 -11.94
CA VAL A 135 -6.63 -6.58 -11.76
C VAL A 135 -6.98 -6.26 -10.30
N VAL A 136 -6.23 -6.86 -9.39
CA VAL A 136 -6.42 -6.74 -7.94
C VAL A 136 -6.09 -5.34 -7.42
N ASN A 137 -6.61 -5.03 -6.25
CA ASN A 137 -6.23 -3.83 -5.49
C ASN A 137 -6.18 -4.18 -4.00
N ARG A 138 -5.09 -3.79 -3.31
CA ARG A 138 -4.85 -4.18 -1.93
C ARG A 138 -5.46 -3.25 -0.89
N GLY A 139 -6.10 -2.16 -1.32
CA GLY A 139 -6.84 -1.30 -0.42
C GLY A 139 -6.57 0.19 -0.60
N VAL A 140 -7.06 0.94 0.35
CA VAL A 140 -7.00 2.40 0.39
C VAL A 140 -6.15 2.89 1.56
N ALA A 141 -5.88 4.20 1.61
CA ALA A 141 -5.41 4.89 2.80
C ALA A 141 -6.41 5.98 3.21
N LEU A 142 -6.47 6.30 4.49
CA LEU A 142 -7.33 7.35 5.05
C LEU A 142 -6.48 8.46 5.65
N TYR A 143 -6.83 9.71 5.38
CA TYR A 143 -6.20 10.86 6.02
C TYR A 143 -7.06 12.12 5.90
N GLN A 144 -7.37 12.75 7.04
CA GLN A 144 -8.08 14.03 7.13
C GLN A 144 -9.29 14.13 6.20
N GLY A 145 -10.23 13.18 6.33
CA GLY A 145 -11.49 13.15 5.57
C GLY A 145 -11.34 12.75 4.10
N LYS A 146 -10.19 12.19 3.71
CA LYS A 146 -9.97 11.69 2.35
C LYS A 146 -9.67 10.20 2.34
N VAL A 147 -10.08 9.56 1.25
CA VAL A 147 -9.75 8.18 0.89
C VAL A 147 -8.82 8.21 -0.32
N PHE A 148 -7.64 7.61 -0.20
CA PHE A 148 -6.66 7.56 -1.29
C PHE A 148 -6.62 6.16 -1.88
N VAL A 149 -6.70 6.06 -3.20
CA VAL A 149 -6.60 4.80 -3.94
C VAL A 149 -5.61 4.92 -5.09
N GLY A 150 -4.76 3.91 -5.23
CA GLY A 150 -3.98 3.72 -6.45
C GLY A 150 -4.80 2.94 -7.46
N ALA A 151 -5.12 3.56 -8.60
CA ALA A 151 -5.85 2.89 -9.66
C ALA A 151 -4.92 2.01 -10.50
N TYR A 152 -5.44 0.89 -11.00
CA TYR A 152 -4.68 -0.10 -11.77
C TYR A 152 -3.92 0.50 -12.97
N ASP A 153 -4.45 1.54 -13.59
CA ASP A 153 -3.84 2.27 -14.71
C ASP A 153 -2.77 3.28 -14.29
N GLY A 154 -2.39 3.30 -13.01
CA GLY A 154 -1.31 4.13 -12.48
C GLY A 154 -1.70 5.53 -12.02
N ARG A 155 -2.99 5.82 -11.87
CA ARG A 155 -3.44 7.06 -11.25
C ARG A 155 -3.49 6.93 -9.73
N LEU A 156 -3.10 7.96 -9.01
CA LEU A 156 -3.37 8.14 -7.59
C LEU A 156 -4.53 9.11 -7.43
N ILE A 157 -5.59 8.68 -6.75
CA ILE A 157 -6.85 9.43 -6.64
C ILE A 157 -7.15 9.66 -5.17
N ALA A 158 -7.50 10.89 -4.81
CA ALA A 158 -8.08 11.24 -3.53
C ALA A 158 -9.58 11.46 -3.67
N LEU A 159 -10.35 10.78 -2.85
CA LEU A 159 -11.80 10.90 -2.76
C LEU A 159 -12.17 11.57 -1.44
N ASP A 160 -13.27 12.31 -1.44
CA ASP A 160 -13.90 12.76 -0.20
C ASP A 160 -14.50 11.55 0.54
N ALA A 161 -14.17 11.38 1.80
CA ALA A 161 -14.55 10.19 2.56
C ALA A 161 -16.07 10.08 2.84
N ALA A 162 -16.79 11.21 2.83
CA ALA A 162 -18.23 11.22 3.05
C ALA A 162 -19.03 10.90 1.78
N THR A 163 -18.55 11.35 0.63
CA THR A 163 -19.34 11.34 -0.63
C THR A 163 -18.79 10.42 -1.70
N GLY A 164 -17.49 10.01 -1.60
CA GLY A 164 -16.80 9.25 -2.63
C GLY A 164 -16.45 10.07 -3.88
N GLN A 165 -16.67 11.40 -3.87
CA GLN A 165 -16.36 12.26 -5.01
C GLN A 165 -14.86 12.52 -5.11
N PRO A 166 -14.27 12.56 -6.32
CA PRO A 166 -12.87 12.89 -6.50
C PRO A 166 -12.55 14.31 -6.01
N VAL A 167 -11.51 14.44 -5.18
CA VAL A 167 -10.95 15.73 -4.73
C VAL A 167 -9.79 16.14 -5.65
N TRP A 168 -8.90 15.18 -5.93
CA TRP A 168 -7.83 15.35 -6.90
C TRP A 168 -7.39 13.99 -7.46
N GLU A 169 -6.76 14.02 -8.62
CA GLU A 169 -6.20 12.87 -9.31
C GLU A 169 -4.83 13.23 -9.89
N LYS A 170 -3.87 12.30 -9.81
CA LYS A 170 -2.51 12.45 -10.37
C LYS A 170 -2.08 11.21 -11.11
N ASP A 171 -1.52 11.42 -12.29
CA ASP A 171 -0.80 10.38 -13.00
C ASP A 171 0.57 10.15 -12.33
N THR A 172 0.81 8.90 -11.90
CA THR A 172 2.08 8.54 -11.27
C THR A 172 3.10 7.97 -12.25
N ILE A 173 2.66 7.59 -13.45
CA ILE A 173 3.45 6.86 -14.44
C ILE A 173 4.57 7.72 -15.01
N VAL A 174 5.76 7.14 -15.14
CA VAL A 174 6.94 7.82 -15.70
C VAL A 174 7.07 7.66 -17.21
N ASP A 175 6.48 6.58 -17.75
CA ASP A 175 6.51 6.27 -19.19
C ASP A 175 5.24 5.49 -19.57
N ARG A 176 4.29 6.17 -20.19
CA ARG A 176 3.00 5.59 -20.61
C ARG A 176 3.10 4.56 -21.75
N SER A 177 4.25 4.46 -22.42
CA SER A 177 4.49 3.42 -23.41
C SER A 177 4.71 2.04 -22.79
N LYS A 178 5.03 1.98 -21.49
CA LYS A 178 5.30 0.74 -20.76
C LYS A 178 4.12 0.31 -19.89
N SER A 179 4.14 -0.95 -19.45
CA SER A 179 3.04 -1.59 -18.71
C SER A 179 3.15 -1.36 -17.20
N TYR A 180 3.20 -0.09 -16.77
CA TYR A 180 3.09 0.26 -15.35
C TYR A 180 1.68 0.03 -14.84
N THR A 181 1.56 -0.51 -13.64
CA THR A 181 0.30 -0.68 -12.92
C THR A 181 0.44 -0.26 -11.46
N ILE A 182 -0.67 -0.08 -10.76
CA ILE A 182 -0.72 0.00 -9.31
C ILE A 182 -1.71 -1.03 -8.79
N THR A 183 -1.25 -1.91 -7.91
CA THR A 183 -2.07 -2.90 -7.21
C THR A 183 -1.94 -2.78 -5.69
N GLY A 184 -0.93 -2.05 -5.21
CA GLY A 184 -0.67 -1.80 -3.80
C GLY A 184 -1.59 -0.78 -3.15
N ALA A 185 -1.76 -0.87 -1.84
CA ALA A 185 -2.43 0.15 -1.07
C ALA A 185 -1.47 1.32 -0.75
N PRO A 186 -1.88 2.58 -0.90
CA PRO A 186 -1.09 3.72 -0.46
C PRO A 186 -0.84 3.69 1.05
N ARG A 187 0.20 4.39 1.50
CA ARG A 187 0.39 4.71 2.93
C ARG A 187 0.40 6.21 3.11
N VAL A 188 -0.12 6.68 4.25
CA VAL A 188 -0.13 8.11 4.57
C VAL A 188 0.56 8.37 5.89
N PHE A 189 1.55 9.25 5.86
CA PHE A 189 2.26 9.74 7.03
C PHE A 189 2.81 11.14 6.78
N LYS A 190 2.88 11.97 7.83
CA LYS A 190 3.41 13.35 7.76
C LYS A 190 2.79 14.19 6.62
N GLY A 191 1.47 14.03 6.38
CA GLY A 191 0.76 14.75 5.33
C GLY A 191 1.12 14.35 3.89
N LYS A 192 1.79 13.20 3.70
CA LYS A 192 2.17 12.68 2.38
C LYS A 192 1.50 11.34 2.11
N VAL A 193 0.99 11.18 0.91
CA VAL A 193 0.53 9.90 0.37
C VAL A 193 1.68 9.28 -0.42
N VAL A 194 2.08 8.06 -0.04
CA VAL A 194 3.20 7.35 -0.64
C VAL A 194 2.69 6.13 -1.38
N ILE A 195 3.14 5.95 -2.61
CA ILE A 195 2.77 4.83 -3.49
C ILE A 195 3.95 4.44 -4.40
N GLY A 196 4.08 3.16 -4.66
CA GLY A 196 5.00 2.62 -5.67
C GLY A 196 4.25 2.15 -6.92
N ASN A 197 4.89 1.27 -7.69
CA ASN A 197 4.32 0.70 -8.91
C ASN A 197 4.52 -0.81 -9.00
N GLY A 198 3.67 -1.48 -9.77
CA GLY A 198 3.83 -2.83 -10.29
C GLY A 198 4.28 -2.85 -11.74
N GLY A 199 4.42 -4.06 -12.30
CA GLY A 199 4.74 -4.26 -13.71
C GLY A 199 6.19 -4.68 -14.00
N ALA A 200 6.95 -5.16 -13.01
CA ALA A 200 8.34 -5.60 -13.20
C ALA A 200 8.46 -6.62 -14.35
N GLU A 201 7.55 -7.57 -14.46
CA GLU A 201 7.50 -8.61 -15.48
C GLU A 201 7.36 -8.05 -16.91
N TYR A 202 6.87 -6.83 -17.02
CA TYR A 202 6.55 -6.17 -18.29
C TYR A 202 7.52 -5.05 -18.68
N GLY A 203 8.73 -5.08 -18.13
CA GLY A 203 9.81 -4.19 -18.55
C GLY A 203 9.69 -2.77 -18.03
N VAL A 204 9.23 -2.58 -16.79
CA VAL A 204 9.17 -1.28 -16.15
C VAL A 204 10.27 -1.09 -15.12
N ARG A 205 10.59 0.16 -14.82
CA ARG A 205 11.51 0.58 -13.78
C ARG A 205 10.75 0.87 -12.49
N GLY A 206 11.15 0.24 -11.39
CA GLY A 206 10.54 0.47 -10.08
C GLY A 206 10.81 1.86 -9.53
N TYR A 207 9.82 2.39 -8.84
CA TYR A 207 9.92 3.65 -8.08
C TYR A 207 8.99 3.67 -6.87
N ILE A 208 9.25 4.60 -5.97
CA ILE A 208 8.35 5.03 -4.90
C ILE A 208 8.21 6.54 -4.96
N THR A 209 7.01 7.06 -4.78
CA THR A 209 6.70 8.49 -4.90
C THR A 209 5.85 8.95 -3.74
N ALA A 210 6.14 10.13 -3.22
CA ALA A 210 5.31 10.82 -2.24
C ALA A 210 4.62 12.02 -2.87
N TYR A 211 3.34 12.17 -2.52
CA TYR A 211 2.49 13.27 -2.92
C TYR A 211 1.94 13.97 -1.67
N ASP A 212 1.74 15.26 -1.75
CA ASP A 212 1.04 16.02 -0.71
C ASP A 212 -0.41 15.52 -0.59
N ALA A 213 -0.84 15.14 0.60
CA ALA A 213 -2.17 14.55 0.81
C ALA A 213 -3.31 15.55 0.57
N ALA A 214 -3.06 16.86 0.73
CA ALA A 214 -4.08 17.87 0.50
C ALA A 214 -4.24 18.21 -0.99
N THR A 215 -3.12 18.36 -1.72
CA THR A 215 -3.08 18.93 -3.07
C THR A 215 -2.76 17.94 -4.18
N GLY A 216 -2.21 16.77 -3.84
CA GLY A 216 -1.69 15.82 -4.82
C GLY A 216 -0.40 16.29 -5.51
N GLU A 217 0.26 17.35 -5.02
CA GLU A 217 1.55 17.76 -5.55
C GLU A 217 2.63 16.73 -5.25
N ARG A 218 3.42 16.35 -6.26
CA ARG A 218 4.54 15.42 -6.06
C ARG A 218 5.65 16.11 -5.25
N LYS A 219 5.97 15.54 -4.07
CA LYS A 219 7.04 16.05 -3.20
C LYS A 219 8.40 15.47 -3.59
N TRP A 220 8.47 14.15 -3.80
CA TRP A 220 9.68 13.49 -4.23
C TRP A 220 9.37 12.16 -4.92
N ARG A 221 10.36 11.63 -5.65
CA ARG A 221 10.37 10.26 -6.21
C ARG A 221 11.77 9.68 -6.05
N TRP A 222 11.84 8.43 -5.64
CA TRP A 222 13.05 7.64 -5.63
C TRP A 222 12.89 6.40 -6.51
N PHE A 223 13.88 6.11 -7.35
CA PHE A 223 13.89 4.91 -8.19
C PHE A 223 14.55 3.76 -7.43
N THR A 224 14.05 2.53 -7.65
CA THR A 224 14.54 1.34 -6.93
C THR A 224 15.69 0.64 -7.64
N VAL A 225 15.89 0.92 -8.92
CA VAL A 225 16.97 0.38 -9.74
C VAL A 225 17.59 1.48 -10.60
N PRO A 226 18.88 1.37 -10.99
CA PRO A 226 19.54 2.43 -11.75
C PRO A 226 18.98 2.55 -13.16
N GLY A 227 19.06 3.75 -13.72
CA GLY A 227 18.73 4.04 -15.11
C GLY A 227 19.89 3.78 -16.05
N ASP A 228 19.82 4.39 -17.24
CA ASP A 228 20.86 4.35 -18.27
C ASP A 228 22.16 4.99 -17.78
N PRO A 229 23.28 4.24 -17.68
CA PRO A 229 24.54 4.77 -17.16
C PRO A 229 25.22 5.78 -18.10
N SER A 230 24.74 5.96 -19.32
CA SER A 230 25.22 7.04 -20.20
C SER A 230 24.66 8.41 -19.81
N LYS A 231 23.69 8.45 -18.89
CA LYS A 231 23.04 9.66 -18.39
C LYS A 231 23.39 9.90 -16.92
N PRO A 232 23.32 11.13 -16.42
CA PRO A 232 23.45 11.39 -15.00
C PRO A 232 22.43 10.59 -14.18
N PHE A 233 22.89 9.96 -13.11
CA PHE A 233 21.97 9.30 -12.15
C PHE A 233 21.22 10.34 -11.32
N GLU A 234 20.02 9.99 -10.92
CA GLU A 234 19.14 10.87 -10.12
C GLU A 234 19.74 11.23 -8.76
N ASP A 235 20.49 10.31 -8.18
CA ASP A 235 21.21 10.51 -6.91
C ASP A 235 22.39 9.54 -6.74
N ALA A 236 23.15 9.72 -5.66
CA ALA A 236 24.32 8.89 -5.35
C ALA A 236 23.98 7.41 -5.08
N SER A 237 22.75 7.11 -4.62
CA SER A 237 22.33 5.73 -4.38
C SER A 237 22.15 4.97 -5.69
N MET A 238 21.68 5.61 -6.74
CA MET A 238 21.55 5.04 -8.09
C MET A 238 22.94 4.85 -8.74
N ALA A 239 23.86 5.81 -8.55
CA ALA A 239 25.25 5.65 -9.00
C ALA A 239 25.95 4.48 -8.29
N LYS A 240 25.67 4.26 -7.01
CA LYS A 240 26.15 3.08 -6.26
C LYS A 240 25.54 1.80 -6.81
N ALA A 241 24.23 1.76 -6.99
CA ALA A 241 23.52 0.59 -7.48
C ALA A 241 24.00 0.16 -8.87
N ALA A 242 24.25 1.11 -9.78
CA ALA A 242 24.71 0.84 -11.14
C ALA A 242 25.99 0.00 -11.20
N LYS A 243 26.86 0.11 -10.19
CA LYS A 243 28.10 -0.70 -10.11
C LYS A 243 27.84 -2.20 -9.86
N THR A 244 26.63 -2.58 -9.52
CA THR A 244 26.20 -3.96 -9.28
C THR A 244 25.40 -4.55 -10.45
N TRP A 245 25.33 -3.83 -11.56
CA TRP A 245 24.64 -4.24 -12.78
C TRP A 245 25.61 -4.32 -13.94
N ASP A 246 25.38 -5.24 -14.89
CA ASP A 246 26.15 -5.31 -16.12
C ASP A 246 25.59 -4.35 -17.19
N PRO A 247 26.28 -3.25 -17.51
CA PRO A 247 25.77 -2.29 -18.49
C PRO A 247 25.72 -2.86 -19.93
N ALA A 248 26.48 -3.92 -20.23
CA ALA A 248 26.45 -4.54 -21.55
C ALA A 248 25.10 -5.21 -21.85
N ALA A 249 24.31 -5.56 -20.83
CA ALA A 249 22.96 -6.11 -20.98
C ALA A 249 21.90 -5.05 -21.24
N LYS A 250 22.23 -3.76 -21.16
CA LYS A 250 21.30 -2.64 -21.33
C LYS A 250 20.01 -2.80 -20.51
N TYR A 251 20.15 -3.24 -19.25
CA TYR A 251 19.04 -3.56 -18.34
C TYR A 251 17.98 -2.46 -18.24
N TRP A 252 18.35 -1.20 -18.44
CA TRP A 252 17.43 -0.06 -18.41
C TRP A 252 16.42 -0.05 -19.57
N GLU A 253 16.73 -0.66 -20.72
CA GLU A 253 15.78 -0.80 -21.84
C GLU A 253 14.60 -1.70 -21.45
N SER A 254 14.88 -2.78 -20.68
CA SER A 254 13.85 -3.62 -20.06
C SER A 254 13.37 -3.12 -18.70
N GLY A 255 13.76 -1.90 -18.31
CA GLY A 255 13.35 -1.27 -17.06
C GLY A 255 14.07 -1.74 -15.80
N GLY A 256 14.68 -2.92 -15.79
CA GLY A 256 15.40 -3.48 -14.65
C GLY A 256 14.51 -4.05 -13.54
N GLY A 257 13.24 -3.70 -13.45
CA GLY A 257 12.29 -4.18 -12.43
C GLY A 257 12.38 -3.45 -11.09
N GLY A 258 12.37 -4.19 -9.99
CA GLY A 258 12.49 -3.65 -8.63
C GLY A 258 11.26 -2.91 -8.13
N THR A 259 10.08 -3.19 -8.66
CA THR A 259 8.85 -2.45 -8.36
C THR A 259 8.47 -2.53 -6.88
N ALA A 260 8.10 -1.40 -6.27
CA ALA A 260 7.60 -1.33 -4.89
C ALA A 260 6.06 -1.46 -4.91
N TRP A 261 5.58 -2.68 -5.17
CA TRP A 261 4.17 -2.92 -5.49
C TRP A 261 3.25 -3.14 -4.28
N ASP A 262 3.80 -3.35 -3.08
CA ASP A 262 2.96 -3.50 -1.87
C ASP A 262 3.57 -2.83 -0.64
N THR A 263 4.59 -3.41 -0.01
CA THR A 263 4.94 -3.12 1.38
C THR A 263 5.68 -1.81 1.60
N LEU A 264 5.11 -1.01 2.50
CA LEU A 264 5.68 0.20 3.06
C LEU A 264 5.42 0.22 4.57
N ALA A 265 6.42 0.54 5.38
CA ALA A 265 6.28 0.78 6.81
C ALA A 265 6.92 2.13 7.18
N PHE A 266 6.37 2.80 8.19
CA PHE A 266 6.87 4.10 8.66
C PHE A 266 7.22 4.05 10.14
N ASP A 267 8.44 4.44 10.48
CA ASP A 267 8.90 4.59 11.87
C ASP A 267 8.89 6.07 12.24
N PRO A 268 7.91 6.53 13.03
CA PRO A 268 7.82 7.92 13.44
C PRO A 268 8.91 8.32 14.45
N GLU A 269 9.51 7.36 15.15
CA GLU A 269 10.55 7.62 16.14
C GLU A 269 11.91 7.87 15.48
N LEU A 270 12.25 7.03 14.49
CA LEU A 270 13.49 7.17 13.73
C LEU A 270 13.36 8.14 12.55
N ASN A 271 12.13 8.57 12.22
CA ASN A 271 11.80 9.31 11.01
C ASN A 271 12.34 8.60 9.75
N LEU A 272 12.08 7.29 9.65
CA LEU A 272 12.46 6.45 8.52
C LEU A 272 11.23 5.80 7.89
N MET A 273 11.25 5.67 6.58
CA MET A 273 10.31 4.87 5.82
C MET A 273 11.05 3.66 5.25
N TYR A 274 10.46 2.47 5.39
CA TYR A 274 10.99 1.23 4.84
C TYR A 274 10.17 0.80 3.64
N VAL A 275 10.86 0.46 2.56
CA VAL A 275 10.27 0.07 1.27
C VAL A 275 10.78 -1.32 0.91
N GLY A 276 9.87 -2.23 0.64
CA GLY A 276 10.19 -3.52 0.04
C GLY A 276 10.26 -3.41 -1.48
N THR A 277 11.32 -3.92 -2.08
CA THR A 277 11.51 -3.88 -3.55
C THR A 277 11.34 -5.26 -4.16
N GLY A 278 10.83 -5.29 -5.38
CA GLY A 278 10.48 -6.50 -6.11
C GLY A 278 11.63 -7.13 -6.89
N ASN A 279 11.24 -8.08 -7.72
CA ASN A 279 12.08 -8.87 -8.61
C ASN A 279 12.69 -8.05 -9.77
N GLY A 280 13.67 -8.64 -10.43
CA GLY A 280 14.31 -8.06 -11.62
C GLY A 280 13.51 -8.29 -12.92
N SER A 281 13.78 -7.45 -13.90
CA SER A 281 13.29 -7.58 -15.28
C SER A 281 14.45 -7.60 -16.27
N PRO A 282 14.62 -8.68 -17.06
CA PRO A 282 14.02 -10.01 -16.94
C PRO A 282 14.37 -10.74 -15.63
N TRP A 283 13.59 -11.76 -15.22
CA TRP A 283 13.88 -12.53 -14.00
C TRP A 283 15.24 -13.19 -14.01
N ALA A 284 15.61 -13.80 -15.13
CA ALA A 284 16.90 -14.46 -15.26
C ALA A 284 18.05 -13.45 -15.22
N ARG A 285 18.88 -13.53 -14.17
CA ARG A 285 20.08 -12.69 -14.04
C ARG A 285 21.03 -12.82 -15.23
N SER A 286 21.16 -14.02 -15.80
CA SER A 286 21.97 -14.27 -17.00
C SER A 286 21.54 -13.45 -18.23
N LYS A 287 20.33 -12.92 -18.27
CA LYS A 287 19.84 -12.00 -19.30
C LYS A 287 19.97 -10.55 -18.88
N ARG A 288 19.63 -10.24 -17.63
CA ARG A 288 19.61 -8.89 -17.07
C ARG A 288 21.01 -8.36 -16.71
N SER A 289 21.90 -9.25 -16.30
CA SER A 289 23.26 -8.93 -15.83
C SER A 289 24.19 -10.14 -16.05
N PRO A 290 24.59 -10.47 -17.29
CA PRO A 290 25.33 -11.70 -17.65
C PRO A 290 26.64 -11.86 -16.90
N LYS A 291 27.32 -10.75 -16.58
CA LYS A 291 28.58 -10.76 -15.79
C LYS A 291 28.34 -10.92 -14.30
N GLY A 292 27.09 -11.13 -13.87
CA GLY A 292 26.74 -11.26 -12.46
C GLY A 292 26.42 -9.93 -11.77
N GLY A 293 26.73 -9.84 -10.50
CA GLY A 293 26.44 -8.70 -9.63
C GLY A 293 25.10 -8.86 -8.87
N ASP A 294 24.98 -8.10 -7.79
CA ASP A 294 23.86 -8.23 -6.86
C ASP A 294 22.58 -7.55 -7.33
N ASN A 295 22.68 -6.70 -8.35
CA ASN A 295 21.58 -5.93 -8.94
C ASN A 295 20.79 -5.10 -7.93
N LEU A 296 21.47 -4.19 -7.22
CA LEU A 296 20.84 -3.31 -6.25
C LEU A 296 19.83 -2.37 -6.94
N TYR A 297 18.63 -2.18 -6.38
CA TYR A 297 18.15 -2.69 -5.08
C TYR A 297 16.99 -3.68 -5.30
N LEU A 298 17.22 -4.76 -6.05
CA LEU A 298 16.22 -5.83 -6.19
C LEU A 298 16.09 -6.62 -4.89
N ALA A 299 14.92 -7.16 -4.61
CA ALA A 299 14.65 -8.04 -3.47
C ALA A 299 15.29 -7.53 -2.16
N SER A 300 15.03 -6.26 -1.85
CA SER A 300 15.68 -5.54 -0.75
C SER A 300 14.68 -4.82 0.13
N ILE A 301 15.04 -4.64 1.40
CA ILE A 301 14.46 -3.62 2.27
C ILE A 301 15.30 -2.36 2.13
N VAL A 302 14.69 -1.24 1.80
CA VAL A 302 15.37 0.06 1.64
C VAL A 302 14.78 1.06 2.60
N ALA A 303 15.61 1.74 3.39
CA ALA A 303 15.21 2.84 4.23
C ALA A 303 15.42 4.17 3.52
N LEU A 304 14.38 5.00 3.52
CA LEU A 304 14.38 6.34 2.96
C LEU A 304 13.99 7.37 4.02
N ASP A 305 14.51 8.56 3.89
CA ASP A 305 13.99 9.73 4.61
C ASP A 305 12.59 10.06 4.06
N PRO A 306 11.54 10.04 4.89
CA PRO A 306 10.16 10.23 4.42
C PRO A 306 9.84 11.66 3.98
N ASP A 307 10.67 12.64 4.37
CA ASP A 307 10.45 14.03 4.01
C ASP A 307 11.04 14.36 2.64
N THR A 308 12.17 13.75 2.30
CA THR A 308 12.94 14.09 1.10
C THR A 308 13.04 12.96 0.06
N GLY A 309 12.69 11.72 0.44
CA GLY A 309 12.89 10.53 -0.38
C GLY A 309 14.35 10.09 -0.50
N LYS A 310 15.27 10.71 0.24
CA LYS A 310 16.70 10.35 0.18
C LYS A 310 16.95 8.98 0.78
N TYR A 311 17.79 8.20 0.08
CA TYR A 311 18.28 6.91 0.53
C TYR A 311 19.09 7.06 1.83
N VAL A 312 18.86 6.14 2.79
CA VAL A 312 19.59 6.06 4.06
C VAL A 312 20.40 4.77 4.14
N TRP A 313 19.74 3.61 4.07
CA TRP A 313 20.39 2.30 4.07
C TRP A 313 19.54 1.26 3.33
N HIS A 314 20.11 0.08 3.06
CA HIS A 314 19.39 -1.08 2.56
C HIS A 314 19.93 -2.37 3.17
N TYR A 315 19.10 -3.39 3.15
CA TYR A 315 19.48 -4.78 3.31
C TYR A 315 18.90 -5.60 2.15
N GLN A 316 19.77 -6.24 1.38
CA GLN A 316 19.32 -7.07 0.26
C GLN A 316 19.12 -8.50 0.74
N GLU A 317 17.88 -9.00 0.68
CA GLU A 317 17.51 -10.33 1.19
C GLU A 317 17.85 -11.45 0.20
N THR A 318 17.88 -11.12 -1.09
CA THR A 318 18.25 -12.06 -2.15
C THR A 318 19.16 -11.39 -3.18
N PRO A 319 20.49 -11.35 -2.94
CA PRO A 319 21.46 -10.80 -3.90
C PRO A 319 21.41 -11.55 -5.23
N GLY A 320 21.34 -10.81 -6.34
CA GLY A 320 21.30 -11.38 -7.69
C GLY A 320 20.13 -12.31 -7.95
N ASP A 321 18.96 -12.01 -7.40
CA ASP A 321 17.74 -12.81 -7.48
C ASP A 321 17.48 -13.35 -8.89
N ASN A 322 17.09 -14.62 -8.98
CA ASN A 322 16.85 -15.37 -10.21
C ASN A 322 15.49 -16.11 -10.22
N TRP A 323 14.75 -16.00 -9.11
CA TRP A 323 13.57 -16.82 -8.79
C TRP A 323 12.30 -16.03 -8.57
N ASP A 324 12.29 -14.73 -8.94
CA ASP A 324 11.17 -13.85 -8.61
C ASP A 324 10.95 -13.75 -7.08
N TYR A 325 12.03 -13.80 -6.30
CA TYR A 325 11.97 -13.51 -4.88
C TYR A 325 11.88 -12.00 -4.68
N THR A 326 10.83 -11.57 -4.01
CA THR A 326 10.58 -10.15 -3.73
C THR A 326 10.70 -9.90 -2.24
N SER A 327 10.99 -8.65 -1.84
CA SER A 327 10.96 -8.19 -0.45
C SER A 327 9.73 -7.30 -0.18
N THR A 328 8.61 -7.59 -0.85
CA THR A 328 7.39 -6.78 -0.82
C THR A 328 6.31 -7.33 0.11
N GLN A 329 6.61 -8.37 0.89
CA GLN A 329 5.75 -8.90 1.94
C GLN A 329 5.68 -7.94 3.13
N PRO A 330 4.64 -7.99 3.99
CA PRO A 330 4.51 -7.11 5.14
C PRO A 330 5.73 -7.11 6.05
N MET A 331 6.24 -5.93 6.38
CA MET A 331 7.29 -5.70 7.36
C MET A 331 6.68 -5.30 8.69
N ILE A 332 7.02 -6.01 9.78
CA ILE A 332 6.58 -5.64 11.13
C ILE A 332 7.72 -4.93 11.85
N LEU A 333 7.45 -3.74 12.39
CA LEU A 333 8.39 -3.00 13.23
C LEU A 333 8.19 -3.40 14.69
N ALA A 334 9.26 -3.79 15.37
CA ALA A 334 9.18 -4.20 16.77
C ALA A 334 10.39 -3.70 17.57
N ASP A 335 10.16 -3.49 18.88
CA ASP A 335 11.22 -3.27 19.87
C ASP A 335 11.35 -4.53 20.72
N LEU A 336 12.47 -5.23 20.58
CA LEU A 336 12.69 -6.54 21.16
C LEU A 336 13.98 -6.57 21.99
N LYS A 337 14.02 -7.43 23.01
CA LYS A 337 15.26 -7.76 23.73
C LYS A 337 15.87 -9.02 23.10
N ILE A 338 16.99 -8.87 22.39
CA ILE A 338 17.69 -9.96 21.70
C ILE A 338 19.12 -10.05 22.23
N GLY A 339 19.52 -11.24 22.74
CA GLY A 339 20.84 -11.43 23.35
C GLY A 339 21.09 -10.49 24.52
N GLY A 340 20.06 -10.18 25.32
CA GLY A 340 20.14 -9.27 26.47
C GLY A 340 20.12 -7.77 26.13
N LYS A 341 20.14 -7.39 24.84
CA LYS A 341 20.20 -6.00 24.36
C LYS A 341 18.84 -5.57 23.77
N ALA A 342 18.40 -4.34 24.08
CA ALA A 342 17.25 -3.73 23.41
C ALA A 342 17.59 -3.46 21.94
N ARG A 343 16.71 -3.87 21.03
CA ARG A 343 16.86 -3.76 19.58
C ARG A 343 15.60 -3.22 18.93
N LYS A 344 15.76 -2.27 18.04
CA LYS A 344 14.72 -1.82 17.13
C LYS A 344 14.85 -2.63 15.84
N VAL A 345 13.84 -3.46 15.53
CA VAL A 345 13.97 -4.44 14.45
C VAL A 345 12.86 -4.33 13.42
N ILE A 346 13.16 -4.74 12.19
CA ILE A 346 12.20 -5.19 11.19
C ILE A 346 12.16 -6.71 11.26
N LEU A 347 10.94 -7.26 11.34
CA LEU A 347 10.65 -8.68 11.18
C LEU A 347 10.06 -8.86 9.79
N HIS A 348 10.68 -9.72 8.96
CA HIS A 348 10.26 -9.89 7.57
C HIS A 348 10.40 -11.33 7.09
N ALA A 349 9.39 -11.81 6.36
CA ALA A 349 9.33 -13.15 5.79
C ALA A 349 9.08 -13.10 4.27
N PRO A 350 10.13 -12.87 3.45
CA PRO A 350 10.01 -12.86 2.00
C PRO A 350 9.86 -14.28 1.41
N LYS A 351 9.58 -14.36 0.10
CA LYS A 351 9.39 -15.65 -0.61
C LYS A 351 10.61 -16.59 -0.60
N ASN A 352 11.78 -16.12 -0.22
CA ASN A 352 13.00 -16.94 -0.18
C ASN A 352 13.03 -17.97 0.95
N GLY A 353 11.98 -18.04 1.78
CA GLY A 353 11.82 -19.07 2.82
C GLY A 353 12.53 -18.77 4.14
N PHE A 354 13.04 -17.58 4.32
CA PHE A 354 13.67 -17.16 5.58
C PHE A 354 12.78 -16.15 6.33
N PHE A 355 12.87 -16.17 7.65
CA PHE A 355 12.38 -15.12 8.52
C PHE A 355 13.55 -14.28 8.99
N PHE A 356 13.63 -13.04 8.50
CA PHE A 356 14.73 -12.11 8.79
C PHE A 356 14.41 -11.24 10.00
N VAL A 357 15.45 -10.95 10.77
CA VAL A 357 15.46 -9.93 11.83
C VAL A 357 16.59 -8.95 11.49
N ILE A 358 16.20 -7.73 11.15
CA ILE A 358 17.10 -6.66 10.69
C ILE A 358 17.05 -5.49 11.67
N ASP A 359 18.21 -4.92 12.03
CA ASP A 359 18.26 -3.69 12.82
C ASP A 359 17.71 -2.52 11.99
N ARG A 360 16.53 -1.98 12.37
CA ARG A 360 15.85 -0.96 11.58
C ARG A 360 16.48 0.43 11.66
N THR A 361 17.45 0.62 12.55
CA THR A 361 18.18 1.89 12.66
C THR A 361 19.26 2.05 11.58
N ASN A 362 19.80 0.93 11.07
CA ASN A 362 20.99 0.97 10.20
C ASN A 362 21.05 -0.14 9.14
N GLY A 363 20.04 -1.02 9.06
CA GLY A 363 19.97 -2.11 8.10
C GLY A 363 20.89 -3.31 8.39
N LYS A 364 21.49 -3.39 9.57
CA LYS A 364 22.38 -4.51 9.90
C LYS A 364 21.58 -5.79 10.16
N PHE A 365 22.08 -6.87 9.59
CA PHE A 365 21.57 -8.22 9.83
C PHE A 365 21.77 -8.60 11.32
N ILE A 366 20.72 -9.17 11.92
CA ILE A 366 20.76 -9.72 13.28
C ILE A 366 20.67 -11.24 13.22
N SER A 367 19.63 -11.76 12.57
CA SER A 367 19.44 -13.20 12.37
C SER A 367 18.50 -13.50 11.22
N ALA A 368 18.58 -14.71 10.69
CA ALA A 368 17.60 -15.30 9.82
C ALA A 368 17.34 -16.75 10.24
N CYS A 369 16.10 -17.19 10.14
CA CYS A 369 15.69 -18.56 10.42
C CYS A 369 14.98 -19.12 9.21
N LEU A 370 15.28 -20.35 8.81
CA LEU A 370 14.47 -21.07 7.82
C LEU A 370 13.07 -21.31 8.38
N LEU A 371 12.07 -20.94 7.59
CA LEU A 371 10.65 -21.18 7.94
C LEU A 371 10.29 -22.69 7.83
N TYR A 372 11.05 -23.44 7.00
CA TYR A 372 10.86 -24.87 6.78
C TYR A 372 12.13 -25.62 7.16
N THR A 373 12.16 -26.21 8.35
CA THR A 373 13.35 -26.95 8.86
C THR A 373 13.28 -28.44 8.61
N SER A 374 12.11 -29.01 8.31
CA SER A 374 11.93 -30.38 7.78
C SER A 374 10.52 -30.54 7.22
N PRO A 375 10.34 -31.33 6.15
CA PRO A 375 9.02 -31.61 5.63
C PRO A 375 8.20 -32.37 6.69
N SER A 376 7.14 -31.74 7.22
CA SER A 376 6.15 -32.47 7.97
C SER A 376 5.29 -33.32 6.99
N PRO A 377 4.67 -34.42 7.42
CA PRO A 377 3.74 -35.15 6.58
C PRO A 377 2.57 -34.31 6.02
N ARG A 378 2.30 -33.14 6.63
CA ARG A 378 1.32 -32.15 6.14
C ARG A 378 1.88 -31.23 5.07
N ASP A 379 3.21 -30.98 5.06
CA ASP A 379 3.87 -30.11 4.08
C ASP A 379 3.91 -30.76 2.68
N GLY A 380 3.85 -32.07 2.59
CA GLY A 380 3.74 -32.80 1.33
C GLY A 380 2.47 -32.52 0.51
N LEU A 381 1.43 -31.93 1.14
CA LEU A 381 0.22 -31.47 0.45
C LEU A 381 0.37 -30.03 -0.08
N LEU A 382 1.15 -29.20 0.59
CA LEU A 382 1.41 -27.80 0.18
C LEU A 382 2.53 -27.73 -0.88
N SER A 383 3.51 -28.64 -0.85
CA SER A 383 4.58 -28.74 -1.85
C SER A 383 4.09 -29.23 -3.23
N ARG A 384 2.83 -29.66 -3.35
CA ARG A 384 2.20 -30.05 -4.60
C ARG A 384 1.42 -28.94 -5.29
N MET A 385 1.37 -27.74 -4.73
CA MET A 385 0.88 -26.59 -5.47
C MET A 385 1.88 -26.27 -6.59
N PRO A 386 1.46 -26.20 -7.85
CA PRO A 386 2.35 -25.77 -8.92
C PRO A 386 2.88 -24.39 -8.61
N SER A 387 4.18 -24.17 -8.81
CA SER A 387 4.85 -22.86 -8.70
C SER A 387 4.42 -21.89 -9.81
N SER A 388 3.27 -22.12 -10.42
CA SER A 388 2.66 -21.33 -11.47
C SER A 388 1.19 -21.13 -11.16
N ALA A 389 0.93 -20.14 -10.36
CA ALA A 389 -0.34 -19.43 -10.35
C ALA A 389 -0.07 -17.96 -10.15
#